data_abc36eaa7a9b122ff4fcb21b71909884
#
_entry.id   abc36eaa7a9b122ff4fcb21b71909884
#
_cell.length_a   1.000
_cell.length_b   1.000
_cell.length_c   1.000
_cell.angle_alpha   90.00
_cell.angle_beta   90.00
_cell.angle_gamma   90.00
#
_symmetry.space_group_name_H-M   'P 1'
#
loop_
_entity.id
_entity.type
_entity.pdbx_description
1 polymer ?
#
loop_
_entity_poly.entity_id
_entity_poly.type
_entity_poly.pdbx_seq_one_letter_code
_entity_poly.pdbx_strand_id
1 'polypeptide(L)'
;MIQSLQNSAATTAGMASVLCEQCGWHALAGLLQNVSEELQAGARRELLPLMRLEGMTGARARALHNAGLTTPAKIAALQSDKFDKLQDACLRSLTRSRNGGLDQAMRTTAWRIASALVQSAREATIEEAKRALEDDSNAEWLN
;
A
#
# COMPACT_ATOMS: atom_id res chain seq x y z
N MET A 1 -8.44 -3.89 -21.37
CA MET A 1 -8.02 -2.66 -22.08
C MET A 1 -7.38 -1.62 -21.18
N ILE A 2 -8.03 -1.18 -20.10
CA ILE A 2 -7.49 -0.13 -19.19
C ILE A 2 -6.18 -0.57 -18.51
N GLN A 3 -6.06 -1.82 -18.08
CA GLN A 3 -4.83 -2.35 -17.48
C GLN A 3 -3.64 -2.38 -18.46
N SER A 4 -3.89 -2.63 -19.74
CA SER A 4 -2.85 -2.61 -20.77
C SER A 4 -2.29 -1.19 -20.98
N LEU A 5 -3.18 -0.19 -21.00
CA LEU A 5 -2.78 1.23 -21.11
C LEU A 5 -2.02 1.70 -19.87
N GLN A 6 -2.44 1.28 -18.67
CA GLN A 6 -1.75 1.60 -17.42
C GLN A 6 -0.35 0.99 -17.37
N ASN A 7 -0.19 -0.26 -17.82
CA ASN A 7 1.11 -0.91 -17.88
C ASN A 7 2.03 -0.23 -18.89
N SER A 8 1.51 0.16 -20.05
CA SER A 8 2.27 0.90 -21.06
C SER A 8 2.70 2.29 -20.55
N ALA A 9 1.80 3.00 -19.89
CA ALA A 9 2.08 4.29 -19.28
C ALA A 9 3.14 4.19 -18.17
N ALA A 10 3.04 3.18 -17.32
CA ALA A 10 4.02 2.92 -16.27
C ALA A 10 5.42 2.61 -16.84
N THR A 11 5.48 1.79 -17.89
CA THR A 11 6.74 1.47 -18.57
C THR A 11 7.36 2.71 -19.20
N THR A 12 6.57 3.54 -19.86
CA THR A 12 7.02 4.79 -20.48
C THR A 12 7.53 5.78 -19.41
N ALA A 13 6.83 5.93 -18.30
CA ALA A 13 7.26 6.78 -17.19
C ALA A 13 8.57 6.28 -16.57
N GLY A 14 8.74 4.96 -16.42
CA GLY A 14 10.00 4.37 -15.96
C GLY A 14 11.18 4.63 -16.89
N MET A 15 10.99 4.49 -18.21
CA MET A 15 12.01 4.81 -19.19
C MET A 15 12.37 6.29 -19.19
N ALA A 16 11.38 7.17 -19.09
CA ALA A 16 11.59 8.61 -19.01
C ALA A 16 12.35 9.00 -17.73
N SER A 17 12.10 8.34 -16.61
CA SER A 17 12.85 8.54 -15.36
C SER A 17 14.33 8.23 -15.53
N VAL A 18 14.69 7.10 -16.16
CA VAL A 18 16.08 6.73 -16.45
C VAL A 18 16.77 7.75 -17.35
N LEU A 19 16.08 8.23 -18.39
CA LEU A 19 16.60 9.28 -19.25
C LEU A 19 16.84 10.59 -18.50
N CYS A 20 15.94 10.98 -17.61
CA CYS A 20 16.10 12.16 -16.77
C CYS A 20 17.30 12.04 -15.82
N GLU A 21 17.54 10.86 -15.26
CA GLU A 21 18.74 10.61 -14.45
C GLU A 21 20.03 10.80 -15.27
N GLN A 22 20.09 10.27 -16.49
CA GLN A 22 21.23 10.41 -17.38
C GLN A 22 21.46 11.87 -17.80
N CYS A 23 20.39 12.67 -17.91
CA CYS A 23 20.47 14.09 -18.20
C CYS A 23 20.78 14.97 -16.97
N GLY A 24 20.88 14.39 -15.77
CA GLY A 24 21.14 15.12 -14.53
C GLY A 24 19.91 15.80 -13.93
N TRP A 25 18.71 15.49 -14.40
CA TRP A 25 17.44 16.05 -13.93
C TRP A 25 16.84 15.19 -12.80
N HIS A 26 17.55 15.09 -11.69
CA HIS A 26 17.23 14.19 -10.59
C HIS A 26 15.86 14.44 -9.96
N ALA A 27 15.44 15.71 -9.85
CA ALA A 27 14.13 16.06 -9.30
C ALA A 27 12.98 15.53 -10.18
N LEU A 28 13.11 15.69 -11.51
CA LEU A 28 12.12 15.18 -12.45
C LEU A 28 12.15 13.65 -12.54
N ALA A 29 13.34 13.04 -12.46
CA ALA A 29 13.48 11.59 -12.40
C ALA A 29 12.74 10.99 -11.20
N GLY A 30 12.87 11.59 -10.01
CA GLY A 30 12.17 11.18 -8.80
C GLY A 30 10.64 11.27 -8.94
N LEU A 31 10.13 12.35 -9.54
CA LEU A 31 8.71 12.51 -9.80
C LEU A 31 8.16 11.44 -10.77
N LEU A 32 8.90 11.19 -11.86
CA LEU A 32 8.52 10.18 -12.85
C LEU A 32 8.59 8.76 -12.29
N GLN A 33 9.56 8.48 -11.40
CA GLN A 33 9.65 7.21 -10.69
C GLN A 33 8.40 6.99 -9.81
N ASN A 34 8.00 7.97 -9.02
CA ASN A 34 6.80 7.90 -8.20
C ASN A 34 5.54 7.67 -9.05
N VAL A 35 5.39 8.40 -10.15
CA VAL A 35 4.26 8.22 -11.09
C VAL A 35 4.28 6.82 -11.69
N SER A 36 5.46 6.31 -12.08
CA SER A 36 5.59 4.95 -12.59
C SER A 36 5.17 3.91 -11.58
N GLU A 37 5.58 4.05 -10.33
CA GLU A 37 5.20 3.15 -9.23
C GLU A 37 3.70 3.20 -8.94
N GLU A 38 3.10 4.39 -8.91
CA GLU A 38 1.66 4.57 -8.75
C GLU A 38 0.86 3.95 -9.90
N LEU A 39 1.32 4.11 -11.14
CA LEU A 39 0.70 3.50 -12.31
C LEU A 39 0.85 1.98 -12.32
N GLN A 40 2.01 1.45 -11.93
CA GLN A 40 2.23 0.00 -11.80
C GLN A 40 1.41 -0.60 -10.67
N ALA A 41 1.27 0.11 -9.57
CA ALA A 41 0.39 -0.26 -8.49
C ALA A 41 -1.08 -0.31 -8.96
N GLY A 42 -1.38 0.32 -10.12
CA GLY A 42 -2.74 0.52 -10.59
C GLY A 42 -3.53 1.14 -9.46
N ALA A 43 -3.13 2.36 -9.08
CA ALA A 43 -3.75 3.11 -8.01
C ALA A 43 -5.22 3.36 -8.34
N ARG A 44 -6.01 2.30 -8.22
CA ARG A 44 -7.45 2.44 -8.11
C ARG A 44 -7.70 3.26 -6.84
N ARG A 45 -8.61 4.18 -6.91
CA ARG A 45 -9.08 4.94 -5.72
C ARG A 45 -9.34 4.03 -4.52
N GLU A 46 -9.71 2.78 -4.79
CA GLU A 46 -9.96 1.72 -3.81
C GLU A 46 -8.73 1.32 -2.98
N LEU A 47 -7.53 1.48 -3.52
CA LEU A 47 -6.28 1.14 -2.84
C LEU A 47 -5.67 2.32 -2.05
N LEU A 48 -6.11 3.55 -2.33
CA LEU A 48 -5.58 4.75 -1.70
C LEU A 48 -5.63 4.72 -0.16
N PRO A 49 -6.72 4.25 0.48
CA PRO A 49 -6.75 4.15 1.95
C PRO A 49 -5.66 3.22 2.49
N LEU A 50 -5.38 2.12 1.81
CA LEU A 50 -4.35 1.16 2.20
C LEU A 50 -2.94 1.70 1.95
N MET A 51 -2.74 2.48 0.89
CA MET A 51 -1.45 3.07 0.55
C MET A 51 -0.95 4.10 1.57
N ARG A 52 -1.82 4.58 2.45
CA ARG A 52 -1.45 5.48 3.56
C ARG A 52 -0.75 4.77 4.71
N LEU A 53 -0.84 3.45 4.77
CA LEU A 53 -0.20 2.67 5.83
C LEU A 53 1.30 2.58 5.60
N GLU A 54 2.06 2.72 6.67
CA GLU A 54 3.51 2.59 6.62
C GLU A 54 3.93 1.19 6.18
N GLY A 55 4.90 1.12 5.29
CA GLY A 55 5.39 -0.13 4.71
C GLY A 55 4.46 -0.77 3.67
N MET A 56 3.42 -0.06 3.22
CA MET A 56 2.52 -0.55 2.19
C MET A 56 3.15 -0.39 0.80
N THR A 57 3.09 -1.46 0.00
CA THR A 57 3.44 -1.45 -1.42
C THR A 57 2.21 -1.71 -2.27
N GLY A 58 2.24 -1.29 -3.54
CA GLY A 58 1.11 -1.49 -4.45
C GLY A 58 0.73 -2.97 -4.63
N ALA A 59 1.73 -3.87 -4.72
CA ALA A 59 1.49 -5.31 -4.79
C ALA A 59 0.83 -5.85 -3.51
N ARG A 60 1.25 -5.34 -2.36
CA ARG A 60 0.70 -5.71 -1.06
C ARG A 60 -0.72 -5.17 -0.89
N ALA A 61 -0.96 -3.91 -1.25
CA ALA A 61 -2.29 -3.32 -1.22
C ALA A 61 -3.29 -4.10 -2.09
N ARG A 62 -2.90 -4.54 -3.28
CA ARG A 62 -3.73 -5.40 -4.12
C ARG A 62 -4.02 -6.76 -3.50
N ALA A 63 -3.01 -7.41 -2.93
CA ALA A 63 -3.18 -8.70 -2.27
C ALA A 63 -4.16 -8.59 -1.10
N LEU A 64 -4.06 -7.53 -0.30
CA LEU A 64 -4.97 -7.24 0.80
C LEU A 64 -6.39 -6.93 0.32
N HIS A 65 -6.52 -6.11 -0.70
CA HIS A 65 -7.81 -5.79 -1.30
C HIS A 65 -8.52 -7.04 -1.82
N ASN A 66 -7.80 -7.92 -2.52
CA ASN A 66 -8.32 -9.20 -3.02
C ASN A 66 -8.69 -10.17 -1.88
N ALA A 67 -8.05 -10.05 -0.73
CA ALA A 67 -8.40 -10.80 0.48
C ALA A 67 -9.61 -10.22 1.25
N GLY A 68 -10.19 -9.11 0.77
CA GLY A 68 -11.32 -8.41 1.39
C GLY A 68 -10.93 -7.36 2.43
N LEU A 69 -9.64 -7.12 2.63
CA LEU A 69 -9.08 -6.11 3.53
C LEU A 69 -8.90 -4.78 2.78
N THR A 70 -9.99 -4.07 2.57
CA THR A 70 -10.06 -2.89 1.71
C THR A 70 -9.76 -1.57 2.42
N THR A 71 -9.81 -1.55 3.75
CA THR A 71 -9.61 -0.34 4.56
C THR A 71 -8.69 -0.59 5.75
N PRO A 72 -7.97 0.42 6.25
CA PRO A 72 -7.18 0.31 7.47
C PRO A 72 -8.00 -0.14 8.68
N ALA A 73 -9.24 0.33 8.79
CA ALA A 73 -10.14 -0.06 9.87
C ALA A 73 -10.43 -1.56 9.89
N LYS A 74 -10.60 -2.19 8.73
CA LYS A 74 -10.77 -3.65 8.62
C LYS A 74 -9.52 -4.42 9.05
N ILE A 75 -8.33 -3.88 8.76
CA ILE A 75 -7.05 -4.45 9.20
C ILE A 75 -6.89 -4.29 10.71
N ALA A 76 -7.21 -3.11 11.24
CA ALA A 76 -7.14 -2.82 12.68
C ALA A 76 -8.09 -3.69 13.52
N ALA A 77 -9.26 -4.00 12.96
CA ALA A 77 -10.28 -4.83 13.60
C ALA A 77 -10.03 -6.35 13.46
N LEU A 78 -8.92 -6.76 12.83
CA LEU A 78 -8.59 -8.18 12.69
C LEU A 78 -8.32 -8.82 14.06
N GLN A 79 -9.09 -9.86 14.34
CA GLN A 79 -8.85 -10.75 15.46
C GLN A 79 -7.82 -11.83 15.09
N SER A 80 -7.25 -12.48 16.08
CA SER A 80 -6.19 -13.47 15.90
C SER A 80 -6.55 -14.60 14.92
N ASP A 81 -7.80 -15.00 14.86
CA ASP A 81 -8.30 -16.05 13.96
C ASP A 81 -8.32 -15.66 12.49
N LYS A 82 -8.32 -14.35 12.18
CA LYS A 82 -8.27 -13.82 10.80
C LYS A 82 -6.90 -13.29 10.39
N PHE A 83 -5.95 -13.33 11.31
CA PHE A 83 -4.58 -12.88 11.03
C PHE A 83 -3.90 -13.70 9.93
N ASP A 84 -4.24 -14.99 9.84
CA ASP A 84 -3.73 -15.89 8.79
C ASP A 84 -4.03 -15.38 7.38
N LYS A 85 -5.21 -14.77 7.15
CA LYS A 85 -5.55 -14.17 5.87
C LYS A 85 -4.65 -12.98 5.51
N LEU A 86 -4.33 -12.17 6.49
CA LEU A 86 -3.41 -11.04 6.32
C LEU A 86 -2.01 -11.53 6.03
N GLN A 87 -1.54 -12.53 6.77
CA GLN A 87 -0.24 -13.15 6.57
C GLN A 87 -0.12 -13.78 5.17
N ASP A 88 -1.14 -14.51 4.73
CA ASP A 88 -1.19 -15.11 3.39
C ASP A 88 -1.17 -14.04 2.28
N ALA A 89 -1.88 -12.94 2.45
CA ALA A 89 -1.87 -11.83 1.50
C ALA A 89 -0.47 -11.19 1.42
N CYS A 90 0.19 -10.98 2.56
CA CYS A 90 1.57 -10.50 2.61
C CYS A 90 2.53 -11.49 1.95
N LEU A 91 2.37 -12.77 2.22
CA LEU A 91 3.18 -13.84 1.61
C LEU A 91 3.05 -13.87 0.09
N ARG A 92 1.82 -13.76 -0.44
CA ARG A 92 1.58 -13.67 -1.89
C ARG A 92 2.22 -12.44 -2.53
N SER A 93 2.28 -11.32 -1.83
CA SER A 93 2.96 -10.12 -2.31
C SER A 93 4.48 -10.30 -2.41
N LEU A 94 5.07 -11.10 -1.53
CA LEU A 94 6.49 -11.43 -1.54
C LEU A 94 6.84 -12.45 -2.62
N THR A 95 6.03 -13.49 -2.80
CA THR A 95 6.26 -14.56 -3.77
C THR A 95 6.14 -14.10 -5.22
N ARG A 96 5.32 -13.09 -5.49
CA ARG A 96 5.18 -12.50 -6.83
C ARG A 96 6.48 -11.86 -7.34
N SER A 97 7.35 -11.45 -6.42
CA SER A 97 8.64 -10.81 -6.75
C SER A 97 9.79 -11.81 -6.93
N ARG A 98 9.60 -13.07 -6.60
CA ARG A 98 10.66 -14.11 -6.64
C ARG A 98 10.13 -15.46 -7.13
N ASN A 99 10.78 -16.02 -8.13
CA ASN A 99 10.55 -17.39 -8.62
C ASN A 99 11.13 -18.46 -7.68
N GLY A 100 10.96 -18.32 -6.37
CA GLY A 100 11.52 -19.23 -5.38
C GLY A 100 10.44 -19.86 -4.50
N GLY A 101 10.67 -21.09 -4.08
CA GLY A 101 9.75 -21.82 -3.20
C GLY A 101 9.45 -21.09 -1.89
N LEU A 102 8.35 -21.48 -1.27
CA LEU A 102 7.90 -20.99 0.03
C LEU A 102 8.89 -21.42 1.12
N ASP A 103 9.81 -20.53 1.45
CA ASP A 103 10.82 -20.75 2.47
C ASP A 103 10.28 -20.30 3.84
N GLN A 104 10.72 -20.96 4.92
CA GLN A 104 10.36 -20.58 6.30
C GLN A 104 10.72 -19.11 6.59
N ALA A 105 11.82 -18.62 6.01
CA ALA A 105 12.24 -17.24 6.10
C ALA A 105 11.19 -16.26 5.52
N MET A 106 10.54 -16.63 4.42
CA MET A 106 9.47 -15.83 3.81
C MET A 106 8.23 -15.77 4.70
N ARG A 107 7.86 -16.87 5.35
CA ARG A 107 6.73 -16.89 6.30
C ARG A 107 7.00 -15.99 7.50
N THR A 108 8.21 -16.03 8.04
CA THR A 108 8.63 -15.14 9.15
C THR A 108 8.60 -13.69 8.73
N THR A 109 9.07 -13.38 7.52
CA THR A 109 9.03 -12.02 6.96
C THR A 109 7.58 -11.56 6.73
N ALA A 110 6.72 -12.40 6.18
CA ALA A 110 5.31 -12.11 5.99
C ALA A 110 4.60 -11.85 7.32
N TRP A 111 4.92 -12.61 8.36
CA TRP A 111 4.38 -12.41 9.70
C TRP A 111 4.80 -11.06 10.30
N ARG A 112 6.08 -10.68 10.17
CA ARG A 112 6.58 -9.37 10.63
C ARG A 112 5.88 -8.22 9.91
N ILE A 113 5.73 -8.33 8.60
CA ILE A 113 5.03 -7.34 7.79
C ILE A 113 3.57 -7.24 8.20
N ALA A 114 2.88 -8.36 8.36
CA ALA A 114 1.49 -8.40 8.78
C ALA A 114 1.29 -7.77 10.16
N SER A 115 2.16 -8.08 11.12
CA SER A 115 2.13 -7.50 12.47
C SER A 115 2.34 -5.99 12.44
N ALA A 116 3.31 -5.51 11.66
CA ALA A 116 3.58 -4.08 11.50
C ALA A 116 2.40 -3.35 10.83
N LEU A 117 1.76 -3.97 9.84
CA LEU A 117 0.58 -3.40 9.18
C LEU A 117 -0.62 -3.29 10.11
N VAL A 118 -0.86 -4.27 10.97
CA VAL A 118 -1.94 -4.21 11.97
C VAL A 118 -1.69 -3.08 12.95
N GLN A 119 -0.45 -2.92 13.41
CA GLN A 119 -0.10 -1.83 14.32
C GLN A 119 -0.27 -0.47 13.64
N SER A 120 0.28 -0.28 12.46
CA SER A 120 0.13 0.94 11.67
C SER A 120 -1.34 1.27 11.38
N ALA A 121 -2.16 0.26 11.07
CA ALA A 121 -3.59 0.42 10.84
C ALA A 121 -4.34 0.86 12.11
N ARG A 122 -3.98 0.32 13.27
CA ARG A 122 -4.55 0.73 14.57
C ARG A 122 -4.20 2.17 14.89
N GLU A 123 -2.94 2.56 14.72
CA GLU A 123 -2.46 3.92 14.94
C GLU A 123 -3.17 4.90 14.02
N ALA A 124 -3.29 4.57 12.71
CA ALA A 124 -4.00 5.40 11.74
C ALA A 124 -5.49 5.56 12.09
N THR A 125 -6.14 4.51 12.53
CA THR A 125 -7.55 4.53 12.93
C THR A 125 -7.78 5.37 14.19
N ILE A 126 -6.88 5.28 15.16
CA ILE A 126 -6.91 6.10 16.38
C ILE A 126 -6.71 7.58 16.04
N GLU A 127 -5.76 7.88 15.17
CA GLU A 127 -5.47 9.23 14.74
C GLU A 127 -6.64 9.86 13.97
N GLU A 128 -7.27 9.08 13.10
CA GLU A 128 -8.47 9.50 12.37
C GLU A 128 -9.65 9.77 13.33
N ALA A 129 -9.85 8.91 14.32
CA ALA A 129 -10.87 9.12 15.35
C ALA A 129 -10.60 10.37 16.21
N LYS A 130 -9.35 10.64 16.56
CA LYS A 130 -8.97 11.87 17.27
C LYS A 130 -9.29 13.11 16.48
N ARG A 131 -8.91 13.14 15.19
CA ARG A 131 -9.22 14.27 14.28
C ARG A 131 -10.72 14.52 14.17
N ALA A 132 -11.51 13.45 14.02
CA ALA A 132 -12.95 13.55 13.94
C ALA A 132 -13.56 14.17 15.22
N LEU A 133 -13.03 13.81 16.40
CA LEU A 133 -13.45 14.39 17.68
C LEU A 133 -13.04 15.85 17.83
N GLU A 134 -11.87 16.24 17.33
CA GLU A 134 -11.39 17.61 17.36
C GLU A 134 -12.22 18.51 16.42
N ASP A 135 -12.57 18.01 15.24
CA ASP A 135 -13.41 18.72 14.28
C ASP A 135 -14.83 18.93 14.83
N ASP A 136 -15.41 17.93 15.48
CA ASP A 136 -16.73 18.01 16.12
C ASP A 136 -16.72 19.01 17.31
N SER A 137 -15.67 19.01 18.11
CA SER A 137 -15.47 19.96 19.21
C SER A 137 -15.34 21.40 18.70
N ASN A 138 -14.65 21.61 17.58
CA ASN A 138 -14.52 22.94 16.98
C ASN A 138 -15.83 23.44 16.34
N ALA A 139 -16.68 22.55 15.84
CA ALA A 139 -17.97 22.91 15.24
C ALA A 139 -18.98 23.42 16.29
N GLU A 140 -18.91 22.94 17.55
CA GLU A 140 -19.78 23.41 18.64
C GLU A 140 -19.51 24.86 19.07
N TRP A 141 -18.28 25.37 18.90
CA TRP A 141 -17.90 26.73 19.27
C TRP A 141 -18.30 27.81 18.22
N LEU A 142 -18.69 27.39 17.02
CA LEU A 142 -19.07 28.28 15.91
C LEU A 142 -20.57 28.55 15.79
N ASN A 143 -21.38 27.95 16.64
CA ASN A 143 -22.82 28.20 16.79
C ASN A 143 -23.11 28.93 18.11
#